data_88d0902052f62d4bce92167df0a6c5fe
#
_entry.id   88d0902052f62d4bce92167df0a6c5fe
#
_cell.length_a   1.000
_cell.length_b   1.000
_cell.length_c   1.000
_cell.angle_alpha   90.00
_cell.angle_beta   90.00
_cell.angle_gamma   90.00
#
_symmetry.space_group_name_H-M   'P 1'
#
loop_
_entity.id
_entity.type
_entity.pdbx_description
1 polymer ?
#
loop_
_entity_poly.entity_id
_entity_poly.type
_entity_poly.pdbx_seq_one_letter_code
_entity_poly.pdbx_strand_id
1 'polypeptide(L)'
;MSSSDGADAAFGKSDLPNAAFARILVVGAGTMGSQIAMVCALAGHDTTVTDVTDDALDRARAQLQARLDRDVAKERRTRDDVDNAFDRLTFTTDLDAAAAGADLVIEAAVEKLDVKREVFARLDKAAPPHTILTTNSSAIMSSQIADATGRPDRVANMHFFNPALVMRCVEVVGSDDTSPETVESVTALARRLGKEPVVLHKEIPGFVANRILGAVRDEAISLLEQGVSSVEDIDTACRTALGHPMGPFELMDLTGIDIGYRAKLARHDITGDPRDLPSRTVTDLVERGDLGRKTGKGFYSYEDER
;
A
#
# COMPACT_ATOMS: atom_id res chain seq x y z
N MET A 1 -30.34 22.12 -6.39
CA MET A 1 -29.48 23.19 -5.86
C MET A 1 -29.23 22.87 -4.39
N SER A 2 -28.13 22.28 -4.07
CA SER A 2 -27.46 22.40 -2.78
C SER A 2 -26.03 21.91 -2.98
N SER A 3 -25.11 22.81 -2.78
CA SER A 3 -23.66 22.70 -2.88
C SER A 3 -23.13 21.63 -1.96
N SER A 4 -22.36 20.69 -2.51
CA SER A 4 -21.50 19.81 -1.73
C SER A 4 -20.22 20.59 -1.39
N ASP A 5 -20.27 21.34 -0.29
CA ASP A 5 -19.08 21.91 0.32
C ASP A 5 -18.23 20.77 0.89
N GLY A 6 -17.01 20.67 0.39
CA GLY A 6 -16.01 19.71 0.81
C GLY A 6 -15.68 19.89 2.28
N ALA A 7 -15.81 18.81 3.04
CA ALA A 7 -15.33 18.72 4.39
C ALA A 7 -13.80 18.57 4.39
N ASP A 8 -13.08 19.68 4.28
CA ASP A 8 -11.71 19.82 4.76
C ASP A 8 -11.76 19.89 6.30
N ALA A 9 -11.96 18.73 6.92
CA ALA A 9 -11.76 18.60 8.36
C ALA A 9 -10.26 18.59 8.62
N ALA A 10 -9.70 19.74 9.00
CA ALA A 10 -8.41 19.85 9.64
C ALA A 10 -8.41 18.92 10.87
N PHE A 11 -7.77 17.75 10.74
CA PHE A 11 -7.56 16.85 11.87
C PHE A 11 -6.63 17.54 12.85
N GLY A 12 -7.17 17.90 14.03
CA GLY A 12 -6.42 18.46 15.13
C GLY A 12 -5.22 17.55 15.47
N LYS A 13 -4.06 18.18 15.68
CA LYS A 13 -2.84 17.52 16.18
C LYS A 13 -3.24 16.78 17.46
N SER A 14 -3.23 15.44 17.43
CA SER A 14 -3.53 14.63 18.61
C SER A 14 -2.42 14.84 19.65
N ASP A 15 -2.84 15.09 20.91
CA ASP A 15 -1.96 15.25 22.09
C ASP A 15 -1.27 13.94 22.54
N LEU A 16 -0.98 13.02 21.62
CA LEU A 16 -0.18 11.83 21.90
C LEU A 16 1.30 12.21 22.00
N PRO A 17 2.06 11.65 22.94
CA PRO A 17 3.47 12.02 23.13
C PRO A 17 4.26 11.87 21.83
N ASN A 18 4.87 12.97 21.39
CA ASN A 18 5.56 13.15 20.11
C ASN A 18 6.85 12.30 19.97
N ALA A 19 7.10 11.37 20.88
CA ALA A 19 8.39 10.73 21.08
C ALA A 19 8.51 9.28 20.59
N ALA A 20 7.41 8.64 20.15
CA ALA A 20 7.46 7.19 19.92
C ALA A 20 8.28 6.75 18.70
N PHE A 21 8.30 7.54 17.59
CA PHE A 21 9.04 7.19 16.38
C PHE A 21 9.63 8.44 15.73
N ALA A 22 10.77 8.92 16.26
CA ALA A 22 11.45 10.08 15.68
C ALA A 22 12.07 9.73 14.32
N ARG A 23 12.65 8.54 14.21
CA ARG A 23 13.40 8.06 13.04
C ARG A 23 12.74 6.82 12.46
N ILE A 24 12.28 6.94 11.22
CA ILE A 24 11.63 5.85 10.47
C ILE A 24 12.56 5.43 9.35
N LEU A 25 12.77 4.13 9.20
CA LEU A 25 13.45 3.53 8.06
C LEU A 25 12.43 2.89 7.13
N VAL A 26 12.50 3.23 5.84
CA VAL A 26 11.74 2.55 4.79
C VAL A 26 12.70 1.76 3.91
N VAL A 27 12.46 0.44 3.80
CA VAL A 27 13.29 -0.47 3.01
C VAL A 27 12.62 -0.77 1.69
N GLY A 28 13.26 -0.39 0.60
CA GLY A 28 12.73 -0.43 -0.76
C GLY A 28 12.30 0.96 -1.24
N ALA A 29 12.92 1.43 -2.34
CA ALA A 29 12.63 2.71 -2.97
C ALA A 29 11.67 2.61 -4.17
N GLY A 30 10.93 1.50 -4.25
CA GLY A 30 9.88 1.30 -5.27
C GLY A 30 8.70 2.26 -5.11
N THR A 31 7.66 2.06 -5.94
CA THR A 31 6.46 2.92 -5.95
C THR A 31 5.81 3.07 -4.57
N MET A 32 5.73 2.00 -3.78
CA MET A 32 5.13 2.08 -2.44
C MET A 32 6.11 2.69 -1.44
N GLY A 33 7.34 2.16 -1.33
CA GLY A 33 8.29 2.59 -0.31
C GLY A 33 8.64 4.08 -0.40
N SER A 34 8.89 4.59 -1.61
CA SER A 34 9.14 6.02 -1.80
C SER A 34 7.97 6.90 -1.33
N GLN A 35 6.72 6.53 -1.67
CA GLN A 35 5.55 7.28 -1.23
C GLN A 35 5.28 7.15 0.27
N ILE A 36 5.52 5.96 0.87
CA ILE A 36 5.39 5.75 2.31
C ILE A 36 6.40 6.62 3.05
N ALA A 37 7.66 6.65 2.60
CA ALA A 37 8.67 7.51 3.18
C ALA A 37 8.29 9.00 3.13
N MET A 38 7.75 9.46 1.99
CA MET A 38 7.27 10.83 1.87
C MET A 38 6.07 11.12 2.78
N VAL A 39 5.16 10.14 2.98
CA VAL A 39 4.06 10.28 3.97
C VAL A 39 4.62 10.48 5.37
N CYS A 40 5.66 9.72 5.76
CA CYS A 40 6.32 9.86 7.05
C CYS A 40 7.02 11.22 7.19
N ALA A 41 7.75 11.66 6.16
CA ALA A 41 8.45 12.95 6.16
C ALA A 41 7.48 14.15 6.24
N LEU A 42 6.36 14.10 5.49
CA LEU A 42 5.29 15.10 5.54
C LEU A 42 4.62 15.18 6.92
N ALA A 43 4.60 14.09 7.65
CA ALA A 43 4.10 14.04 9.04
C ALA A 43 5.14 14.50 10.08
N GLY A 44 6.35 14.87 9.66
CA GLY A 44 7.39 15.44 10.50
C GLY A 44 8.40 14.44 11.06
N HIS A 45 8.42 13.20 10.56
CA HIS A 45 9.38 12.18 10.95
C HIS A 45 10.67 12.26 10.12
N ASP A 46 11.83 12.14 10.75
CA ASP A 46 13.09 11.95 10.03
C ASP A 46 13.09 10.55 9.42
N THR A 47 13.14 10.49 8.09
CA THR A 47 12.87 9.25 7.36
C THR A 47 14.03 8.90 6.45
N THR A 48 14.58 7.71 6.61
CA THR A 48 15.61 7.17 5.72
C THR A 48 14.99 6.17 4.77
N VAL A 49 15.33 6.28 3.49
CA VAL A 49 14.93 5.31 2.44
C VAL A 49 16.17 4.52 2.03
N THR A 50 16.07 3.20 2.04
CA THR A 50 17.13 2.34 1.54
C THR A 50 16.67 1.52 0.35
N ASP A 51 17.59 1.30 -0.59
CA ASP A 51 17.44 0.34 -1.68
C ASP A 51 18.81 -0.25 -2.04
N VAL A 52 18.83 -1.29 -2.85
CA VAL A 52 20.06 -2.00 -3.22
C VAL A 52 20.94 -1.24 -4.22
N THR A 53 20.40 -0.18 -4.88
CA THR A 53 21.14 0.62 -5.87
C THR A 53 20.85 2.12 -5.73
N ASP A 54 21.87 2.93 -5.99
CA ASP A 54 21.72 4.39 -6.06
C ASP A 54 20.74 4.81 -7.18
N ASP A 55 20.74 4.10 -8.30
CA ASP A 55 19.79 4.35 -9.41
C ASP A 55 18.32 4.21 -8.98
N ALA A 56 18.00 3.27 -8.08
CA ALA A 56 16.63 3.13 -7.56
C ALA A 56 16.27 4.31 -6.65
N LEU A 57 17.21 4.74 -5.81
CA LEU A 57 17.06 5.89 -4.92
C LEU A 57 16.89 7.19 -5.69
N ASP A 58 17.71 7.42 -6.74
CA ASP A 58 17.64 8.61 -7.59
C ASP A 58 16.31 8.68 -8.36
N ARG A 59 15.87 7.55 -8.93
CA ARG A 59 14.54 7.48 -9.56
C ARG A 59 13.41 7.77 -8.59
N ALA A 60 13.47 7.22 -7.39
CA ALA A 60 12.47 7.45 -6.35
C ALA A 60 12.39 8.95 -5.97
N ARG A 61 13.53 9.58 -5.74
CA ARG A 61 13.63 11.02 -5.43
C ARG A 61 13.04 11.86 -6.56
N ALA A 62 13.43 11.59 -7.83
CA ALA A 62 12.94 12.33 -8.98
C ALA A 62 11.42 12.19 -9.17
N GLN A 63 10.89 10.98 -9.00
CA GLN A 63 9.45 10.73 -9.11
C GLN A 63 8.64 11.42 -8.00
N LEU A 64 9.14 11.40 -6.76
CA LEU A 64 8.53 12.12 -5.64
C LEU A 64 8.52 13.63 -5.92
N GLN A 65 9.66 14.20 -6.35
CA GLN A 65 9.76 15.63 -6.68
C GLN A 65 8.74 16.03 -7.75
N ALA A 66 8.72 15.32 -8.88
CA ALA A 66 7.80 15.59 -9.98
C ALA A 66 6.32 15.44 -9.57
N ARG A 67 6.02 14.53 -8.65
CA ARG A 67 4.67 14.38 -8.12
C ARG A 67 4.27 15.53 -7.21
N LEU A 68 5.13 15.89 -6.25
CA LEU A 68 4.82 16.93 -5.28
C LEU A 68 4.83 18.32 -5.92
N ASP A 69 5.66 18.57 -6.94
CA ASP A 69 5.59 19.79 -7.75
C ASP A 69 4.22 19.97 -8.42
N ARG A 70 3.63 18.86 -8.90
CA ARG A 70 2.25 18.88 -9.44
C ARG A 70 1.20 19.14 -8.35
N ASP A 71 1.42 18.65 -7.14
CA ASP A 71 0.50 18.89 -6.01
C ASP A 71 0.59 20.36 -5.56
N VAL A 72 1.78 20.97 -5.58
CA VAL A 72 1.97 22.43 -5.35
C VAL A 72 1.31 23.24 -6.46
N ALA A 73 1.53 22.89 -7.73
CA ALA A 73 0.92 23.58 -8.87
C ALA A 73 -0.62 23.51 -8.87
N LYS A 74 -1.19 22.51 -8.21
CA LYS A 74 -2.64 22.34 -8.01
C LYS A 74 -3.14 22.84 -6.66
N GLU A 75 -2.31 23.59 -5.93
CA GLU A 75 -2.61 24.16 -4.61
C GLU A 75 -3.07 23.13 -3.56
N ARG A 76 -2.68 21.86 -3.73
CA ARG A 76 -2.96 20.78 -2.77
C ARG A 76 -1.98 20.77 -1.60
N ARG A 77 -0.80 21.35 -1.78
CA ARG A 77 0.26 21.50 -0.79
C ARG A 77 0.97 22.82 -0.99
N THR A 78 1.56 23.36 0.07
CA THR A 78 2.45 24.51 -0.05
C THR A 78 3.84 24.06 -0.48
N ARG A 79 4.63 24.98 -1.04
CA ARG A 79 6.03 24.73 -1.37
C ARG A 79 6.82 24.41 -0.09
N ASP A 80 6.60 25.19 0.97
CA ASP A 80 7.28 25.03 2.25
C ASP A 80 7.02 23.65 2.88
N ASP A 81 5.81 23.12 2.80
CA ASP A 81 5.51 21.75 3.30
C ASP A 81 6.32 20.70 2.54
N VAL A 82 6.45 20.87 1.21
CA VAL A 82 7.19 19.94 0.36
C VAL A 82 8.69 20.02 0.65
N ASP A 83 9.26 21.21 0.71
CA ASP A 83 10.68 21.42 0.95
C ASP A 83 11.07 20.91 2.36
N ASN A 84 10.29 21.25 3.37
CA ASN A 84 10.47 20.72 4.74
C ASN A 84 10.38 19.18 4.81
N ALA A 85 9.55 18.54 3.98
CA ALA A 85 9.48 17.09 3.93
C ALA A 85 10.72 16.48 3.25
N PHE A 86 11.22 17.10 2.18
CA PHE A 86 12.45 16.67 1.53
C PHE A 86 13.68 16.82 2.42
N ASP A 87 13.74 17.86 3.27
CA ASP A 87 14.82 18.06 4.24
C ASP A 87 14.85 16.94 5.31
N ARG A 88 13.74 16.24 5.54
CA ARG A 88 13.64 15.08 6.44
C ARG A 88 13.92 13.75 5.77
N LEU A 89 14.12 13.72 4.44
CA LEU A 89 14.40 12.49 3.71
C LEU A 89 15.90 12.28 3.50
N THR A 90 16.38 11.13 3.92
CA THR A 90 17.72 10.63 3.61
C THR A 90 17.62 9.40 2.71
N PHE A 91 18.49 9.31 1.70
CA PHE A 91 18.54 8.18 0.78
C PHE A 91 19.93 7.52 0.89
N THR A 92 19.98 6.20 1.08
CA THR A 92 21.24 5.46 1.22
C THR A 92 21.10 4.01 0.79
N THR A 93 22.19 3.42 0.32
CA THR A 93 22.26 1.97 0.04
C THR A 93 22.74 1.17 1.25
N ASP A 94 23.16 1.84 2.34
CA ASP A 94 23.63 1.19 3.57
C ASP A 94 22.47 0.91 4.52
N LEU A 95 21.88 -0.29 4.38
CA LEU A 95 20.78 -0.75 5.23
C LEU A 95 21.17 -0.84 6.71
N ASP A 96 22.38 -1.33 7.00
CA ASP A 96 22.78 -1.60 8.39
C ASP A 96 22.98 -0.29 9.15
N ALA A 97 23.66 0.70 8.52
CA ALA A 97 23.83 2.01 9.13
C ALA A 97 22.48 2.73 9.31
N ALA A 98 21.57 2.61 8.35
CA ALA A 98 20.22 3.18 8.46
C ALA A 98 19.38 2.53 9.56
N ALA A 99 19.47 1.21 9.71
CA ALA A 99 18.75 0.47 10.73
C ALA A 99 19.25 0.75 12.16
N ALA A 100 20.56 1.01 12.35
CA ALA A 100 21.17 1.24 13.64
C ALA A 100 20.56 2.41 14.43
N GLY A 101 19.88 3.31 13.76
CA GLY A 101 19.24 4.46 14.39
C GLY A 101 17.70 4.45 14.32
N ALA A 102 17.08 3.45 13.73
CA ALA A 102 15.64 3.45 13.47
C ALA A 102 14.82 3.10 14.72
N ASP A 103 13.75 3.84 14.95
CA ASP A 103 12.74 3.51 15.97
C ASP A 103 11.67 2.57 15.40
N LEU A 104 11.39 2.68 14.09
CA LEU A 104 10.46 1.84 13.35
C LEU A 104 10.96 1.62 11.93
N VAL A 105 10.75 0.43 11.41
CA VAL A 105 11.05 0.06 10.02
C VAL A 105 9.77 -0.29 9.29
N ILE A 106 9.62 0.20 8.05
CA ILE A 106 8.55 -0.18 7.11
C ILE A 106 9.22 -0.83 5.90
N GLU A 107 9.15 -2.14 5.79
CA GLU A 107 9.68 -2.88 4.65
C GLU A 107 8.66 -2.83 3.50
N ALA A 108 9.10 -2.41 2.32
CA ALA A 108 8.35 -2.30 1.08
C ALA A 108 9.18 -2.78 -0.14
N ALA A 109 10.03 -3.79 0.05
CA ALA A 109 10.83 -4.42 -1.00
C ALA A 109 10.00 -5.37 -1.88
N VAL A 110 10.67 -6.15 -2.71
CA VAL A 110 10.02 -7.11 -3.60
C VAL A 110 9.20 -8.15 -2.84
N GLU A 111 8.05 -8.55 -3.43
CA GLU A 111 7.09 -9.48 -2.80
C GLU A 111 7.54 -10.93 -2.94
N LYS A 112 8.65 -11.27 -2.23
CA LYS A 112 9.22 -12.62 -2.15
C LYS A 112 9.56 -12.94 -0.71
N LEU A 113 9.02 -14.05 -0.18
CA LEU A 113 9.16 -14.44 1.22
C LEU A 113 10.63 -14.54 1.63
N ASP A 114 11.45 -15.25 0.86
CA ASP A 114 12.86 -15.46 1.20
C ASP A 114 13.64 -14.13 1.29
N VAL A 115 13.38 -13.20 0.37
CA VAL A 115 14.00 -11.86 0.41
C VAL A 115 13.56 -11.09 1.66
N LYS A 116 12.27 -11.13 2.00
CA LYS A 116 11.75 -10.45 3.19
C LYS A 116 12.34 -11.04 4.47
N ARG A 117 12.43 -12.36 4.57
CA ARG A 117 13.07 -13.05 5.72
C ARG A 117 14.55 -12.67 5.86
N GLU A 118 15.29 -12.59 4.75
CA GLU A 118 16.69 -12.14 4.77
C GLU A 118 16.81 -10.68 5.24
N VAL A 119 15.97 -9.79 4.72
CA VAL A 119 15.91 -8.37 5.12
C VAL A 119 15.59 -8.26 6.62
N PHE A 120 14.57 -8.97 7.12
CA PHE A 120 14.18 -8.92 8.52
C PHE A 120 15.26 -9.49 9.46
N ALA A 121 15.91 -10.59 9.08
CA ALA A 121 17.04 -11.14 9.84
C ALA A 121 18.24 -10.16 9.90
N ARG A 122 18.46 -9.37 8.85
CA ARG A 122 19.49 -8.34 8.81
C ARG A 122 19.10 -7.14 9.66
N LEU A 123 17.85 -6.68 9.54
CA LEU A 123 17.30 -5.59 10.37
C LEU A 123 17.33 -5.92 11.86
N ASP A 124 16.99 -7.17 12.22
CA ASP A 124 17.02 -7.62 13.62
C ASP A 124 18.39 -7.51 14.27
N LYS A 125 19.45 -7.74 13.49
CA LYS A 125 20.84 -7.63 13.97
C LYS A 125 21.32 -6.18 14.06
N ALA A 126 20.88 -5.32 13.12
CA ALA A 126 21.40 -3.96 13.00
C ALA A 126 20.61 -2.93 13.82
N ALA A 127 19.29 -3.13 13.95
CA ALA A 127 18.41 -2.18 14.63
C ALA A 127 18.44 -2.33 16.15
N PRO A 128 18.22 -1.23 16.91
CA PRO A 128 18.10 -1.27 18.36
C PRO A 128 17.02 -2.27 18.83
N PRO A 129 17.14 -2.83 20.05
CA PRO A 129 16.17 -3.82 20.54
C PRO A 129 14.72 -3.32 20.65
N HIS A 130 14.52 -2.01 20.78
CA HIS A 130 13.20 -1.39 20.87
C HIS A 130 12.50 -1.21 19.51
N THR A 131 13.24 -1.32 18.42
CA THR A 131 12.72 -1.04 17.06
C THR A 131 11.60 -2.01 16.68
N ILE A 132 10.48 -1.47 16.22
CA ILE A 132 9.40 -2.23 15.62
C ILE A 132 9.70 -2.45 14.12
N LEU A 133 9.55 -3.68 13.66
CA LEU A 133 9.77 -4.07 12.29
C LEU A 133 8.42 -4.35 11.61
N THR A 134 8.08 -3.58 10.59
CA THR A 134 6.82 -3.78 9.86
C THR A 134 7.06 -4.09 8.39
N THR A 135 6.13 -4.84 7.79
CA THR A 135 6.09 -5.04 6.34
C THR A 135 4.84 -4.41 5.72
N ASN A 136 4.99 -3.80 4.55
CA ASN A 136 3.88 -3.30 3.74
C ASN A 136 3.25 -4.39 2.85
N SER A 137 3.71 -5.62 2.93
CA SER A 137 3.19 -6.72 2.13
C SER A 137 1.67 -6.87 2.26
N SER A 138 0.99 -7.13 1.15
CA SER A 138 -0.44 -7.42 1.08
C SER A 138 -0.76 -8.92 1.09
N ALA A 139 0.25 -9.77 0.87
CA ALA A 139 0.08 -11.22 0.73
C ALA A 139 0.93 -12.01 1.73
N ILE A 140 2.13 -11.52 2.07
CA ILE A 140 3.03 -12.15 3.04
C ILE A 140 2.71 -11.60 4.43
N MET A 141 2.28 -12.49 5.32
CA MET A 141 1.86 -12.15 6.67
C MET A 141 3.05 -12.00 7.61
N SER A 142 2.89 -11.21 8.66
CA SER A 142 3.94 -10.99 9.68
C SER A 142 4.40 -12.30 10.31
N SER A 143 3.51 -13.26 10.56
CA SER A 143 3.85 -14.60 11.08
C SER A 143 4.82 -15.39 10.21
N GLN A 144 4.82 -15.16 8.89
CA GLN A 144 5.72 -15.85 7.96
C GLN A 144 7.15 -15.28 7.96
N ILE A 145 7.34 -14.11 8.60
CA ILE A 145 8.61 -13.38 8.62
C ILE A 145 9.17 -13.29 10.03
N ALA A 146 8.32 -13.27 11.03
CA ALA A 146 8.67 -12.99 12.42
C ALA A 146 9.72 -13.95 13.00
N ASP A 147 9.68 -15.23 12.60
CA ASP A 147 10.66 -16.25 13.03
C ASP A 147 12.06 -16.05 12.43
N ALA A 148 12.23 -15.16 11.45
CA ALA A 148 13.55 -14.71 10.99
C ALA A 148 14.20 -13.69 11.93
N THR A 149 13.49 -13.24 12.99
CA THR A 149 13.95 -12.25 13.96
C THR A 149 13.99 -12.84 15.37
N GLY A 150 14.77 -12.21 16.27
CA GLY A 150 14.76 -12.50 17.71
C GLY A 150 13.68 -11.73 18.49
N ARG A 151 12.80 -10.99 17.80
CA ARG A 151 11.75 -10.11 18.38
C ARG A 151 10.40 -10.27 17.70
N PRO A 152 9.80 -11.48 17.64
CA PRO A 152 8.52 -11.71 16.98
C PRO A 152 7.38 -10.85 17.55
N ASP A 153 7.47 -10.48 18.83
CA ASP A 153 6.55 -9.57 19.51
C ASP A 153 6.55 -8.14 18.94
N ARG A 154 7.58 -7.76 18.16
CA ARG A 154 7.76 -6.45 17.53
C ARG A 154 7.66 -6.50 16.00
N VAL A 155 7.07 -7.56 15.45
CA VAL A 155 6.83 -7.69 14.00
C VAL A 155 5.34 -7.58 13.71
N ALA A 156 4.97 -6.75 12.70
CA ALA A 156 3.58 -6.57 12.27
C ALA A 156 3.49 -6.25 10.77
N ASN A 157 2.32 -6.40 10.16
CA ASN A 157 2.02 -5.76 8.88
C ASN A 157 1.50 -4.33 9.11
N MET A 158 2.02 -3.39 8.33
CA MET A 158 1.52 -2.01 8.18
C MET A 158 1.28 -1.75 6.69
N HIS A 159 0.10 -2.17 6.22
CA HIS A 159 -0.23 -2.24 4.81
C HIS A 159 -0.86 -0.94 4.30
N PHE A 160 -0.13 -0.20 3.47
CA PHE A 160 -0.60 0.99 2.77
C PHE A 160 -1.18 0.63 1.41
N PHE A 161 -2.13 1.44 0.94
CA PHE A 161 -2.75 1.29 -0.38
C PHE A 161 -2.13 2.25 -1.40
N ASN A 162 -1.97 1.79 -2.63
CA ASN A 162 -1.44 2.59 -3.73
C ASN A 162 -2.53 3.53 -4.31
N PRO A 163 -2.26 4.83 -4.49
CA PRO A 163 -1.05 5.57 -4.12
C PRO A 163 -1.01 5.94 -2.62
N ALA A 164 0.10 5.66 -1.92
CA ALA A 164 0.18 5.89 -0.47
C ALA A 164 0.01 7.36 -0.08
N LEU A 165 0.38 8.29 -0.95
CA LEU A 165 0.19 9.74 -0.73
C LEU A 165 -1.29 10.18 -0.78
N VAL A 166 -2.19 9.35 -1.33
CA VAL A 166 -3.62 9.70 -1.53
C VAL A 166 -4.53 8.84 -0.66
N MET A 167 -4.28 7.52 -0.65
CA MET A 167 -5.14 6.57 0.05
C MET A 167 -5.03 6.76 1.55
N ARG A 168 -6.18 6.86 2.22
CA ARG A 168 -6.24 7.15 3.65
C ARG A 168 -6.11 5.89 4.51
N CYS A 169 -6.58 4.75 4.03
CA CYS A 169 -6.57 3.49 4.76
C CYS A 169 -5.16 2.94 4.95
N VAL A 170 -4.88 2.46 6.15
CA VAL A 170 -3.73 1.59 6.47
C VAL A 170 -4.24 0.41 7.28
N GLU A 171 -4.02 -0.80 6.82
CA GLU A 171 -4.35 -2.01 7.58
C GLU A 171 -3.17 -2.36 8.50
N VAL A 172 -3.47 -2.55 9.78
CA VAL A 172 -2.51 -2.96 10.81
C VAL A 172 -2.86 -4.37 11.27
N VAL A 173 -1.92 -5.28 11.12
CA VAL A 173 -2.15 -6.70 11.41
C VAL A 173 -0.97 -7.25 12.19
N GLY A 174 -1.23 -7.80 13.36
CA GLY A 174 -0.27 -8.59 14.12
C GLY A 174 -0.50 -10.09 13.94
N SER A 175 0.53 -10.89 14.17
CA SER A 175 0.43 -12.34 14.37
C SER A 175 0.05 -12.67 15.82
N ASP A 176 -0.10 -13.95 16.13
CA ASP A 176 -0.33 -14.41 17.51
C ASP A 176 0.87 -14.09 18.43
N ASP A 177 2.08 -13.91 17.87
CA ASP A 177 3.28 -13.57 18.61
C ASP A 177 3.48 -12.05 18.78
N THR A 178 2.76 -11.24 17.99
CA THR A 178 2.89 -9.76 18.04
C THR A 178 2.28 -9.22 19.33
N SER A 179 3.05 -8.39 20.06
CA SER A 179 2.52 -7.80 21.29
C SER A 179 1.40 -6.78 21.03
N PRO A 180 0.43 -6.64 21.95
CA PRO A 180 -0.60 -5.61 21.86
C PRO A 180 -0.01 -4.20 21.75
N GLU A 181 1.08 -3.91 22.46
CA GLU A 181 1.79 -2.63 22.46
C GLU A 181 2.36 -2.31 21.08
N THR A 182 2.83 -3.33 20.35
CA THR A 182 3.31 -3.17 18.97
C THR A 182 2.15 -2.77 18.05
N VAL A 183 1.02 -3.46 18.10
CA VAL A 183 -0.17 -3.14 17.30
C VAL A 183 -0.70 -1.74 17.64
N GLU A 184 -0.78 -1.38 18.91
CA GLU A 184 -1.21 -0.04 19.36
C GLU A 184 -0.26 1.05 18.86
N SER A 185 1.06 0.83 18.96
CA SER A 185 2.08 1.78 18.52
C SER A 185 2.05 2.03 17.02
N VAL A 186 1.94 0.96 16.20
CA VAL A 186 1.80 1.05 14.74
C VAL A 186 0.49 1.73 14.36
N THR A 187 -0.61 1.41 15.06
CA THR A 187 -1.91 2.04 14.85
C THR A 187 -1.87 3.54 15.17
N ALA A 188 -1.23 3.92 16.27
CA ALA A 188 -1.04 5.32 16.65
C ALA A 188 -0.17 6.07 15.63
N LEU A 189 0.89 5.44 15.12
CA LEU A 189 1.68 6.01 14.02
C LEU A 189 0.82 6.25 12.78
N ALA A 190 0.04 5.25 12.33
CA ALA A 190 -0.82 5.41 11.15
C ALA A 190 -1.74 6.65 11.28
N ARG A 191 -2.33 6.89 12.46
CA ARG A 191 -3.14 8.10 12.71
C ARG A 191 -2.30 9.39 12.60
N ARG A 192 -1.08 9.42 13.15
CA ARG A 192 -0.19 10.57 13.05
C ARG A 192 0.26 10.87 11.62
N LEU A 193 0.37 9.84 10.80
CA LEU A 193 0.62 9.97 9.37
C LEU A 193 -0.61 10.49 8.59
N GLY A 194 -1.70 10.87 9.26
CA GLY A 194 -2.94 11.31 8.64
C GLY A 194 -3.73 10.17 7.97
N LYS A 195 -3.48 8.93 8.40
CA LYS A 195 -4.16 7.75 7.87
C LYS A 195 -5.29 7.30 8.80
N GLU A 196 -6.20 6.52 8.24
CA GLU A 196 -7.27 5.82 8.95
C GLU A 196 -6.86 4.35 9.12
N PRO A 197 -6.38 3.95 10.31
CA PRO A 197 -5.98 2.58 10.53
C PRO A 197 -7.18 1.66 10.68
N VAL A 198 -7.11 0.52 10.01
CA VAL A 198 -8.00 -0.62 10.18
C VAL A 198 -7.21 -1.73 10.85
N VAL A 199 -7.54 -2.04 12.10
CA VAL A 199 -6.85 -3.10 12.87
C VAL A 199 -7.52 -4.44 12.60
N LEU A 200 -6.75 -5.43 12.16
CA LEU A 200 -7.22 -6.78 11.98
C LEU A 200 -6.84 -7.62 13.21
N HIS A 201 -7.79 -8.40 13.69
CA HIS A 201 -7.60 -9.28 14.84
C HIS A 201 -7.09 -10.68 14.44
N LYS A 202 -6.92 -10.92 13.15
CA LYS A 202 -6.42 -12.18 12.62
C LYS A 202 -5.78 -11.96 11.25
N GLU A 203 -4.65 -12.60 11.03
CA GLU A 203 -4.01 -12.65 9.72
C GLU A 203 -4.85 -13.47 8.74
N ILE A 204 -5.05 -12.90 7.56
CA ILE A 204 -5.67 -13.57 6.41
C ILE A 204 -5.04 -13.06 5.12
N PRO A 205 -4.77 -13.90 4.13
CA PRO A 205 -4.25 -13.45 2.83
C PRO A 205 -5.14 -12.39 2.18
N GLY A 206 -4.58 -11.25 1.77
CA GLY A 206 -5.30 -10.14 1.14
C GLY A 206 -6.07 -9.25 2.11
N PHE A 207 -5.96 -9.47 3.42
CA PHE A 207 -6.54 -8.66 4.49
C PHE A 207 -8.05 -8.34 4.27
N VAL A 208 -8.54 -7.17 4.70
CA VAL A 208 -9.98 -6.83 4.58
C VAL A 208 -10.29 -6.19 3.24
N ALA A 209 -9.60 -5.10 2.89
CA ALA A 209 -9.98 -4.30 1.74
C ALA A 209 -9.81 -5.06 0.41
N ASN A 210 -8.69 -5.76 0.22
CA ASN A 210 -8.46 -6.52 -1.00
C ASN A 210 -9.39 -7.73 -1.11
N ARG A 211 -9.82 -8.33 0.00
CA ARG A 211 -10.80 -9.42 -0.01
C ARG A 211 -12.19 -8.94 -0.41
N ILE A 212 -12.63 -7.80 0.14
CA ILE A 212 -13.92 -7.20 -0.24
C ILE A 212 -13.87 -6.79 -1.73
N LEU A 213 -12.79 -6.11 -2.14
CA LEU A 213 -12.61 -5.73 -3.54
C LEU A 213 -12.61 -6.94 -4.47
N GLY A 214 -11.94 -8.04 -4.07
CA GLY A 214 -11.93 -9.29 -4.82
C GLY A 214 -13.34 -9.88 -4.97
N ALA A 215 -14.13 -9.91 -3.90
CA ALA A 215 -15.51 -10.40 -3.94
C ALA A 215 -16.41 -9.56 -4.87
N VAL A 216 -16.27 -8.23 -4.83
CA VAL A 216 -17.01 -7.34 -5.74
C VAL A 216 -16.64 -7.59 -7.20
N ARG A 217 -15.35 -7.75 -7.50
CA ARG A 217 -14.86 -8.05 -8.84
C ARG A 217 -15.34 -9.40 -9.34
N ASP A 218 -15.23 -10.43 -8.50
CA ASP A 218 -15.62 -11.80 -8.86
C ASP A 218 -17.12 -11.87 -9.16
N GLU A 219 -17.97 -11.20 -8.35
CA GLU A 219 -19.41 -11.15 -8.61
C GLU A 219 -19.74 -10.35 -9.88
N ALA A 220 -19.10 -9.19 -10.10
CA ALA A 220 -19.32 -8.42 -11.32
C ALA A 220 -18.99 -9.22 -12.59
N ILE A 221 -17.87 -9.96 -12.58
CA ILE A 221 -17.46 -10.84 -13.67
C ILE A 221 -18.48 -12.00 -13.84
N SER A 222 -18.91 -12.59 -12.73
CA SER A 222 -19.92 -13.68 -12.75
C SER A 222 -21.23 -13.22 -13.40
N LEU A 223 -21.72 -12.02 -13.05
CA LEU A 223 -22.93 -11.45 -13.65
C LEU A 223 -22.76 -11.21 -15.16
N LEU A 224 -21.59 -10.73 -15.60
CA LEU A 224 -21.25 -10.55 -17.00
C LEU A 224 -21.21 -11.90 -17.75
N GLU A 225 -20.52 -12.89 -17.20
CA GLU A 225 -20.39 -14.22 -17.82
C GLU A 225 -21.73 -14.97 -17.92
N GLN A 226 -22.64 -14.73 -16.99
CA GLN A 226 -24.00 -15.26 -17.02
C GLN A 226 -24.93 -14.48 -18.00
N GLY A 227 -24.46 -13.41 -18.59
CA GLY A 227 -25.27 -12.56 -19.48
C GLY A 227 -26.40 -11.83 -18.76
N VAL A 228 -26.27 -11.60 -17.45
CA VAL A 228 -27.28 -10.88 -16.65
C VAL A 228 -27.34 -9.42 -17.06
N SER A 229 -26.17 -8.79 -17.30
CA SER A 229 -26.11 -7.39 -17.73
C SER A 229 -24.79 -7.08 -18.44
N SER A 230 -24.70 -5.90 -19.06
CA SER A 230 -23.49 -5.41 -19.72
C SER A 230 -22.46 -4.89 -18.71
N VAL A 231 -21.21 -4.70 -19.15
CA VAL A 231 -20.12 -4.07 -18.38
C VAL A 231 -20.56 -2.69 -17.89
N GLU A 232 -21.13 -1.89 -18.78
CA GLU A 232 -21.56 -0.50 -18.54
C GLU A 232 -22.69 -0.43 -17.51
N ASP A 233 -23.65 -1.34 -17.59
CA ASP A 233 -24.81 -1.34 -16.70
C ASP A 233 -24.44 -1.84 -15.29
N ILE A 234 -23.56 -2.84 -15.18
CA ILE A 234 -23.05 -3.32 -13.88
C ILE A 234 -22.26 -2.20 -13.19
N ASP A 235 -21.36 -1.52 -13.92
CA ASP A 235 -20.61 -0.38 -13.39
C ASP A 235 -21.55 0.77 -12.98
N THR A 236 -22.58 1.04 -13.79
CA THR A 236 -23.61 2.05 -13.49
C THR A 236 -24.37 1.70 -12.22
N ALA A 237 -24.78 0.45 -12.05
CA ALA A 237 -25.47 0.00 -10.84
C ALA A 237 -24.58 0.20 -9.58
N CYS A 238 -23.28 -0.14 -9.65
CA CYS A 238 -22.35 0.08 -8.54
C CYS A 238 -22.19 1.57 -8.22
N ARG A 239 -22.08 2.44 -9.23
CA ARG A 239 -21.96 3.89 -8.99
C ARG A 239 -23.23 4.51 -8.43
N THR A 240 -24.39 4.16 -8.97
CA THR A 240 -25.64 4.89 -8.69
C THR A 240 -26.48 4.30 -7.57
N ALA A 241 -26.42 2.98 -7.36
CA ALA A 241 -27.16 2.32 -6.29
C ALA A 241 -26.31 2.08 -5.04
N LEU A 242 -25.00 1.79 -5.21
CA LEU A 242 -24.10 1.50 -4.08
C LEU A 242 -23.23 2.71 -3.68
N GLY A 243 -23.25 3.79 -4.46
CA GLY A 243 -22.46 4.99 -4.19
C GLY A 243 -20.95 4.81 -4.38
N HIS A 244 -20.51 3.81 -5.15
CA HIS A 244 -19.11 3.62 -5.48
C HIS A 244 -18.62 4.79 -6.36
N PRO A 245 -17.42 5.32 -6.16
CA PRO A 245 -16.88 6.40 -6.98
C PRO A 245 -16.60 5.94 -8.42
N MET A 246 -16.48 4.63 -8.63
CA MET A 246 -16.11 3.98 -9.89
C MET A 246 -16.71 2.57 -9.89
N GLY A 247 -17.12 2.09 -11.07
CA GLY A 247 -17.59 0.71 -11.20
C GLY A 247 -16.46 -0.32 -11.12
N PRO A 248 -16.77 -1.60 -10.88
CA PRO A 248 -15.77 -2.65 -10.74
C PRO A 248 -14.92 -2.88 -12.00
N PHE A 249 -15.51 -2.77 -13.20
CA PHE A 249 -14.78 -2.92 -14.46
C PHE A 249 -13.89 -1.71 -14.76
N GLU A 250 -14.41 -0.49 -14.55
CA GLU A 250 -13.60 0.74 -14.63
C GLU A 250 -12.41 0.68 -13.68
N LEU A 251 -12.59 0.16 -12.47
CA LEU A 251 -11.53 0.02 -11.47
C LEU A 251 -10.51 -1.06 -11.86
N MET A 252 -10.94 -2.17 -12.47
CA MET A 252 -10.03 -3.19 -13.00
C MET A 252 -9.18 -2.62 -14.13
N ASP A 253 -9.76 -1.85 -15.04
CA ASP A 253 -9.03 -1.19 -16.12
C ASP A 253 -8.06 -0.11 -15.62
N LEU A 254 -8.44 0.63 -14.59
CA LEU A 254 -7.58 1.64 -13.96
C LEU A 254 -6.37 1.03 -13.26
N THR A 255 -6.60 -0.03 -12.50
CA THR A 255 -5.53 -0.68 -11.69
C THR A 255 -4.65 -1.62 -12.51
N GLY A 256 -5.15 -2.12 -13.62
CA GLY A 256 -4.55 -3.13 -14.46
C GLY A 256 -5.12 -4.53 -14.19
N ILE A 257 -5.74 -5.11 -15.22
CA ILE A 257 -6.38 -6.42 -15.16
C ILE A 257 -5.40 -7.52 -14.75
N ASP A 258 -4.16 -7.45 -15.24
CA ASP A 258 -3.08 -8.39 -14.90
C ASP A 258 -2.70 -8.37 -13.42
N ILE A 259 -2.91 -7.27 -12.70
CA ILE A 259 -2.65 -7.20 -11.25
C ILE A 259 -3.64 -8.11 -10.50
N GLY A 260 -4.94 -7.99 -10.81
CA GLY A 260 -5.97 -8.86 -10.24
C GLY A 260 -5.77 -10.33 -10.63
N TYR A 261 -5.42 -10.59 -11.89
CA TYR A 261 -5.11 -11.93 -12.41
C TYR A 261 -3.99 -12.61 -11.60
N ARG A 262 -2.84 -11.92 -11.44
CA ARG A 262 -1.70 -12.45 -10.69
C ARG A 262 -2.01 -12.65 -9.21
N ALA A 263 -2.79 -11.73 -8.61
CA ALA A 263 -3.19 -11.84 -7.22
C ALA A 263 -4.07 -13.08 -6.97
N LYS A 264 -4.97 -13.42 -7.91
CA LYS A 264 -5.79 -14.64 -7.83
C LYS A 264 -4.93 -15.90 -7.97
N LEU A 265 -3.99 -15.95 -8.92
CA LEU A 265 -3.06 -17.07 -9.05
C LEU A 265 -2.24 -17.29 -7.78
N ALA A 266 -1.64 -16.22 -7.25
CA ALA A 266 -0.86 -16.30 -6.01
C ALA A 266 -1.70 -16.77 -4.82
N ARG A 267 -2.98 -16.37 -4.76
CA ARG A 267 -3.89 -16.84 -3.71
C ARG A 267 -4.25 -18.31 -3.90
N HIS A 268 -4.50 -18.73 -5.14
CA HIS A 268 -4.75 -20.15 -5.45
C HIS A 268 -3.56 -21.04 -5.08
N ASP A 269 -2.33 -20.59 -5.35
CA ASP A 269 -1.12 -21.32 -4.96
C ASP A 269 -1.02 -21.55 -3.44
N ILE A 270 -1.57 -20.62 -2.65
CA ILE A 270 -1.60 -20.73 -1.17
C ILE A 270 -2.77 -21.58 -0.68
N THR A 271 -3.97 -21.38 -1.26
CA THR A 271 -5.22 -21.96 -0.72
C THR A 271 -5.59 -23.30 -1.36
N GLY A 272 -5.18 -23.53 -2.60
CA GLY A 272 -5.64 -24.66 -3.43
C GLY A 272 -7.13 -24.57 -3.80
N ASP A 273 -7.82 -23.46 -3.48
CA ASP A 273 -9.25 -23.30 -3.73
C ASP A 273 -9.50 -22.93 -5.21
N PRO A 274 -10.25 -23.73 -5.99
CA PRO A 274 -10.56 -23.39 -7.39
C PRO A 274 -11.27 -22.04 -7.57
N ARG A 275 -11.96 -21.52 -6.55
CA ARG A 275 -12.60 -20.19 -6.58
C ARG A 275 -11.58 -19.04 -6.64
N ASP A 276 -10.33 -19.33 -6.27
CA ASP A 276 -9.24 -18.38 -6.35
C ASP A 276 -8.58 -18.32 -7.74
N LEU A 277 -8.96 -19.21 -8.67
CA LEU A 277 -8.52 -19.12 -10.06
C LEU A 277 -9.16 -17.91 -10.76
N PRO A 278 -8.42 -17.23 -11.66
CA PRO A 278 -8.99 -16.21 -12.51
C PRO A 278 -10.11 -16.77 -13.38
N SER A 279 -11.14 -15.96 -13.65
CA SER A 279 -12.21 -16.33 -14.58
C SER A 279 -11.68 -16.41 -16.02
N ARG A 280 -12.47 -17.06 -16.89
CA ARG A 280 -12.11 -17.15 -18.31
C ARG A 280 -12.05 -15.77 -18.97
N THR A 281 -13.01 -14.90 -18.68
CA THR A 281 -13.05 -13.54 -19.21
C THR A 281 -11.78 -12.76 -18.88
N VAL A 282 -11.32 -12.83 -17.64
CA VAL A 282 -10.08 -12.15 -17.20
C VAL A 282 -8.85 -12.79 -17.86
N THR A 283 -8.81 -14.11 -17.94
CA THR A 283 -7.72 -14.84 -18.61
C THR A 283 -7.60 -14.44 -20.09
N ASP A 284 -8.71 -14.44 -20.82
CA ASP A 284 -8.76 -14.07 -22.23
C ASP A 284 -8.30 -12.61 -22.48
N LEU A 285 -8.63 -11.67 -21.56
CA LEU A 285 -8.15 -10.29 -21.62
C LEU A 285 -6.64 -10.20 -21.43
N VAL A 286 -6.12 -10.90 -20.44
CA VAL A 286 -4.67 -10.91 -20.16
C VAL A 286 -3.88 -11.54 -21.29
N GLU A 287 -4.35 -12.65 -21.88
CA GLU A 287 -3.69 -13.32 -23.01
C GLU A 287 -3.67 -12.45 -24.28
N ARG A 288 -4.69 -11.61 -24.50
CA ARG A 288 -4.72 -10.65 -25.61
C ARG A 288 -3.88 -9.40 -25.35
N GLY A 289 -3.41 -9.16 -24.12
CA GLY A 289 -2.72 -7.94 -23.73
C GLY A 289 -3.67 -6.75 -23.50
N ASP A 290 -4.98 -6.98 -23.39
CA ASP A 290 -6.00 -5.98 -23.08
C ASP A 290 -6.02 -5.73 -21.55
N LEU A 291 -5.02 -4.98 -21.04
CA LEU A 291 -4.74 -4.86 -19.59
C LEU A 291 -5.35 -3.60 -18.94
N GLY A 292 -6.29 -2.94 -19.62
CA GLY A 292 -6.93 -1.72 -19.17
C GLY A 292 -6.27 -0.45 -19.69
N ARG A 293 -6.39 0.67 -18.96
CA ARG A 293 -5.92 2.01 -19.41
C ARG A 293 -4.45 2.04 -19.81
N LYS A 294 -3.58 1.28 -19.15
CA LYS A 294 -2.13 1.25 -19.45
C LYS A 294 -1.79 0.70 -20.84
N THR A 295 -2.67 -0.10 -21.42
CA THR A 295 -2.53 -0.62 -22.79
C THR A 295 -3.50 0.03 -23.78
N GLY A 296 -4.37 0.93 -23.31
CA GLY A 296 -5.39 1.61 -24.12
C GLY A 296 -6.67 0.79 -24.30
N LYS A 297 -6.72 -0.43 -23.77
CA LYS A 297 -7.89 -1.31 -23.87
C LYS A 297 -7.95 -2.31 -22.71
N GLY A 298 -9.16 -2.60 -22.25
CA GLY A 298 -9.49 -3.58 -21.25
C GLY A 298 -10.93 -4.02 -21.40
N PHE A 299 -11.75 -3.89 -20.36
CA PHE A 299 -13.20 -3.98 -20.45
C PHE A 299 -13.78 -2.83 -21.27
N TYR A 300 -13.13 -1.66 -21.23
CA TYR A 300 -13.41 -0.49 -22.04
C TYR A 300 -12.29 -0.20 -23.04
N SER A 301 -12.58 0.66 -24.03
CA SER A 301 -11.58 1.22 -24.95
C SER A 301 -11.21 2.64 -24.52
N TYR A 302 -9.91 2.97 -24.54
CA TYR A 302 -9.32 4.25 -24.14
C TYR A 302 -8.49 4.87 -25.28
N GLU A 303 -8.77 4.48 -26.53
CA GLU A 303 -7.96 4.90 -27.69
C GLU A 303 -8.02 6.42 -27.92
N ASP A 304 -9.13 7.08 -27.53
CA ASP A 304 -9.35 8.52 -27.69
C ASP A 304 -8.80 9.39 -26.55
N GLU A 305 -8.21 8.79 -25.51
CA GLU A 305 -7.67 9.50 -24.34
C GLU A 305 -6.12 9.71 -24.38
N ARG A 306 -5.47 9.43 -25.52
CA ARG A 306 -4.01 9.57 -25.68
C ARG A 306 -3.60 10.92 -26.24
#